data_075fd55337471f17164a70d6c5ff206d
#
_entry.id   075fd55337471f17164a70d6c5ff206d
#
_cell.length_a   1.000
_cell.length_b   1.000
_cell.length_c   1.000
_cell.angle_alpha   90.00
_cell.angle_beta   90.00
_cell.angle_gamma   90.00
#
_symmetry.space_group_name_H-M   'P 1'
#
loop_
_entity.id
_entity.type
_entity.pdbx_description
1 polymer ?
#
loop_
_entity_poly.entity_id
_entity_poly.type
_entity_poly.pdbx_seq_one_letter_code
_entity_poly.pdbx_strand_id
1 'polypeptide(L)'
;MSETANVFFFGKRYQVPADLTIMAAMEYAGYELVRGCGCRHGFCGACAVIYRIKGSNELKTALACSTQVQDNMYVASLPFYPSDKRAYRLEDLKADSRVMMELYPEIYSCIGCNACTRGCPQGLPVMQYIASAQRGDFEECARLSFDCVGCGICMSRCPAGISHPMVGELARRLTGRYVLPPSAHVKVRVQEIEAGQFDDPMEQMMQKPVEEIQELYNTRDIEK
;
A
#
# COMPACT_ATOMS: atom_id res chain seq x y z
N MET A 1 -6.72 33.77 13.79
CA MET A 1 -7.86 32.87 13.54
C MET A 1 -7.44 32.00 12.37
N SER A 2 -7.36 30.68 12.54
CA SER A 2 -7.03 29.76 11.44
C SER A 2 -8.11 29.87 10.36
N GLU A 3 -7.68 29.94 9.10
CA GLU A 3 -8.56 29.92 7.94
C GLU A 3 -9.35 28.60 7.95
N THR A 4 -10.67 28.65 7.69
CA THR A 4 -11.52 27.45 7.69
C THR A 4 -11.95 27.11 6.28
N ALA A 5 -12.07 25.82 5.97
CA ALA A 5 -12.54 25.29 4.70
C ALA A 5 -13.87 24.54 4.88
N ASN A 6 -14.78 24.67 3.91
CA ASN A 6 -15.99 23.84 3.84
C ASN A 6 -15.64 22.55 3.08
N VAL A 7 -15.81 21.43 3.72
CA VAL A 7 -15.51 20.11 3.12
C VAL A 7 -16.75 19.22 3.22
N PHE A 8 -16.94 18.37 2.23
CA PHE A 8 -18.04 17.43 2.19
C PHE A 8 -17.49 16.01 2.31
N PHE A 9 -17.66 15.40 3.48
CA PHE A 9 -17.31 14.00 3.71
C PHE A 9 -18.55 13.12 3.56
N PHE A 10 -18.53 12.19 2.62
CA PHE A 10 -19.63 11.24 2.35
C PHE A 10 -21.01 11.95 2.18
N GLY A 11 -21.00 13.11 1.53
CA GLY A 11 -22.19 13.90 1.28
C GLY A 11 -22.61 14.87 2.40
N LYS A 12 -21.99 14.82 3.58
CA LYS A 12 -22.25 15.75 4.68
C LYS A 12 -21.23 16.89 4.68
N ARG A 13 -21.71 18.12 4.88
CA ARG A 13 -20.89 19.32 4.96
C ARG A 13 -20.32 19.50 6.36
N TYR A 14 -19.03 19.84 6.42
CA TYR A 14 -18.31 20.21 7.63
C TYR A 14 -17.50 21.48 7.39
N GLN A 15 -17.28 22.25 8.46
CA GLN A 15 -16.34 23.36 8.47
C GLN A 15 -15.16 22.96 9.32
N VAL A 16 -13.96 22.93 8.73
CA VAL A 16 -12.74 22.41 9.35
C VAL A 16 -11.60 23.40 9.15
N PRO A 17 -10.55 23.41 9.99
CA PRO A 17 -9.33 24.18 9.75
C PRO A 17 -8.71 23.81 8.39
N ALA A 18 -8.31 24.84 7.60
CA ALA A 18 -7.83 24.64 6.23
C ALA A 18 -6.41 24.03 6.15
N ASP A 19 -5.67 24.06 7.24
CA ASP A 19 -4.32 23.48 7.37
C ASP A 19 -4.32 21.98 7.61
N LEU A 20 -5.48 21.37 7.88
CA LEU A 20 -5.59 19.94 8.14
C LEU A 20 -5.47 19.10 6.86
N THR A 21 -4.94 17.89 7.00
CA THR A 21 -5.09 16.86 5.97
C THR A 21 -6.52 16.34 5.92
N ILE A 22 -6.93 15.72 4.82
CA ILE A 22 -8.26 15.10 4.68
C ILE A 22 -8.55 14.16 5.86
N MET A 23 -7.58 13.33 6.25
CA MET A 23 -7.72 12.39 7.36
C MET A 23 -7.90 13.12 8.70
N ALA A 24 -7.05 14.09 8.99
CA ALA A 24 -7.16 14.87 10.22
C ALA A 24 -8.45 15.69 10.27
N ALA A 25 -8.91 16.22 9.12
CA ALA A 25 -10.18 16.93 9.01
C ALA A 25 -11.40 16.00 9.24
N MET A 26 -11.33 14.74 8.79
CA MET A 26 -12.36 13.75 9.10
C MET A 26 -12.40 13.45 10.61
N GLU A 27 -11.24 13.25 11.25
CA GLU A 27 -11.17 13.06 12.71
C GLU A 27 -11.67 14.29 13.48
N TYR A 28 -11.29 15.48 13.03
CA TYR A 28 -11.81 16.75 13.58
C TYR A 28 -13.36 16.85 13.46
N ALA A 29 -13.92 16.33 12.36
CA ALA A 29 -15.37 16.28 12.14
C ALA A 29 -16.07 15.17 12.93
N GLY A 30 -15.34 14.40 13.75
CA GLY A 30 -15.88 13.35 14.64
C GLY A 30 -15.92 11.95 14.03
N TYR A 31 -15.21 11.69 12.92
CA TYR A 31 -15.09 10.34 12.38
C TYR A 31 -14.04 9.54 13.14
N GLU A 32 -14.43 8.37 13.62
CA GLU A 32 -13.50 7.40 14.16
C GLU A 32 -12.98 6.51 13.01
N LEU A 33 -11.69 6.65 12.69
CA LEU A 33 -11.06 5.91 11.60
C LEU A 33 -10.54 4.55 12.10
N VAL A 34 -11.43 3.60 12.30
CA VAL A 34 -11.08 2.20 12.65
C VAL A 34 -10.53 1.44 11.44
N ARG A 35 -10.93 1.84 10.23
CA ARG A 35 -10.48 1.29 8.94
C ARG A 35 -10.13 2.42 7.99
N GLY A 36 -9.33 2.12 6.95
CA GLY A 36 -8.89 3.12 6.00
C GLY A 36 -7.82 4.07 6.58
N CYS A 37 -7.15 3.67 7.64
CA CYS A 37 -5.98 4.34 8.19
C CYS A 37 -4.92 3.30 8.57
N GLY A 38 -3.67 3.62 8.31
CA GLY A 38 -2.54 2.76 8.64
C GLY A 38 -1.37 3.61 9.11
N CYS A 39 -0.35 3.80 8.28
CA CYS A 39 0.87 4.55 8.63
C CYS A 39 0.65 6.04 8.94
N ARG A 40 -0.42 6.66 8.44
CA ARG A 40 -0.74 8.09 8.54
C ARG A 40 0.28 9.06 7.92
N HIS A 41 1.27 8.53 7.18
CA HIS A 41 2.40 9.28 6.61
C HIS A 41 2.57 9.06 5.10
N GLY A 42 1.48 8.73 4.38
CA GLY A 42 1.48 8.63 2.92
C GLY A 42 2.13 7.37 2.34
N PHE A 43 2.48 6.38 3.17
CA PHE A 43 3.23 5.20 2.74
C PHE A 43 2.34 3.98 2.43
N CYS A 44 1.41 3.62 3.32
CA CYS A 44 0.71 2.32 3.23
C CYS A 44 -0.47 2.29 2.24
N GLY A 45 -0.97 3.44 1.79
CA GLY A 45 -2.08 3.55 0.85
C GLY A 45 -3.48 3.24 1.42
N ALA A 46 -3.59 2.80 2.68
CA ALA A 46 -4.86 2.41 3.29
C ALA A 46 -5.91 3.53 3.32
N CYS A 47 -5.46 4.78 3.35
CA CYS A 47 -6.30 5.98 3.41
C CYS A 47 -6.63 6.58 2.04
N ALA A 48 -6.59 5.78 0.98
CA ALA A 48 -6.90 6.25 -0.36
C ALA A 48 -8.35 6.74 -0.48
N VAL A 49 -8.52 7.93 -1.04
CA VAL A 49 -9.82 8.59 -1.25
C VAL A 49 -9.95 9.09 -2.69
N ILE A 50 -11.19 9.29 -3.12
CA ILE A 50 -11.52 10.04 -4.32
C ILE A 50 -12.06 11.40 -3.87
N TYR A 51 -11.64 12.45 -4.54
CA TYR A 51 -12.20 13.76 -4.29
C TYR A 51 -12.38 14.58 -5.58
N ARG A 52 -13.21 15.60 -5.48
CA ARG A 52 -13.35 16.67 -6.48
C ARG A 52 -13.55 18.01 -5.77
N ILE A 53 -13.25 19.09 -6.46
CA ILE A 53 -13.56 20.46 -6.00
C ILE A 53 -14.86 20.93 -6.69
N LYS A 54 -15.68 21.69 -5.98
CA LYS A 54 -16.91 22.30 -6.54
C LYS A 54 -16.58 23.10 -7.80
N GLY A 55 -17.36 22.90 -8.84
CA GLY A 55 -17.15 23.55 -10.13
C GLY A 55 -16.21 22.78 -11.08
N SER A 56 -15.54 21.72 -10.61
CA SER A 56 -14.78 20.81 -11.45
C SER A 56 -15.47 19.45 -11.52
N ASN A 57 -15.50 18.85 -12.71
CA ASN A 57 -15.96 17.47 -12.93
C ASN A 57 -14.79 16.47 -12.88
N GLU A 58 -13.56 16.95 -12.65
CA GLU A 58 -12.38 16.10 -12.54
C GLU A 58 -12.38 15.35 -11.20
N LEU A 59 -12.39 14.02 -11.27
CA LEU A 59 -12.17 13.15 -10.11
C LEU A 59 -10.69 12.94 -9.90
N LYS A 60 -10.21 13.29 -8.72
CA LYS A 60 -8.81 13.09 -8.28
C LYS A 60 -8.75 12.01 -7.23
N THR A 61 -7.64 11.29 -7.21
CA THR A 61 -7.32 10.33 -6.16
C THR A 61 -6.21 10.89 -5.27
N ALA A 62 -6.29 10.61 -3.98
CA ALA A 62 -5.29 11.07 -3.01
C ALA A 62 -5.17 10.12 -1.84
N LEU A 63 -4.10 10.29 -1.07
CA LEU A 63 -3.95 9.69 0.25
C LEU A 63 -4.42 10.70 1.30
N ALA A 64 -5.47 10.36 2.03
CA ALA A 64 -6.11 11.28 2.97
C ALA A 64 -5.18 11.78 4.08
N CYS A 65 -4.16 11.00 4.45
CA CYS A 65 -3.19 11.36 5.49
C CYS A 65 -2.12 12.37 5.04
N SER A 66 -1.96 12.60 3.73
CA SER A 66 -0.92 13.50 3.18
C SER A 66 -1.47 14.62 2.31
N THR A 67 -2.77 14.63 2.02
CA THR A 67 -3.40 15.64 1.17
C THR A 67 -4.18 16.61 2.05
N GLN A 68 -3.88 17.91 1.94
CA GLN A 68 -4.62 18.97 2.65
C GLN A 68 -6.02 19.15 2.09
N VAL A 69 -6.94 19.55 2.95
CA VAL A 69 -8.30 19.94 2.54
C VAL A 69 -8.26 21.23 1.75
N GLN A 70 -9.24 21.40 0.86
CA GLN A 70 -9.46 22.62 0.10
C GLN A 70 -10.92 23.05 0.27
N ASP A 71 -11.19 24.35 0.18
CA ASP A 71 -12.57 24.81 0.29
C ASP A 71 -13.45 24.21 -0.81
N ASN A 72 -14.65 23.82 -0.42
CA ASN A 72 -15.63 23.13 -1.29
C ASN A 72 -15.11 21.79 -1.89
N MET A 73 -14.26 21.09 -1.17
CA MET A 73 -13.79 19.75 -1.53
C MET A 73 -14.84 18.70 -1.16
N TYR A 74 -15.18 17.84 -2.10
CA TYR A 74 -16.06 16.67 -1.92
C TYR A 74 -15.20 15.42 -1.86
N VAL A 75 -15.24 14.71 -0.75
CA VAL A 75 -14.42 13.50 -0.50
C VAL A 75 -15.31 12.29 -0.33
N ALA A 76 -14.96 11.22 -0.99
CA ALA A 76 -15.53 9.89 -0.81
C ALA A 76 -14.41 8.87 -0.61
N SER A 77 -14.65 7.85 0.22
CA SER A 77 -13.76 6.69 0.27
C SER A 77 -13.77 5.99 -1.08
N LEU A 78 -12.63 5.43 -1.46
CA LEU A 78 -12.64 4.41 -2.49
C LEU A 78 -13.53 3.27 -2.03
N PRO A 79 -14.51 2.85 -2.86
CA PRO A 79 -15.26 1.66 -2.52
C PRO A 79 -14.24 0.54 -2.29
N PHE A 80 -14.30 -0.07 -1.11
CA PHE A 80 -13.51 -1.25 -0.82
C PHE A 80 -14.13 -2.39 -1.65
N TYR A 81 -13.58 -2.57 -2.84
CA TYR A 81 -13.83 -3.82 -3.54
C TYR A 81 -13.08 -4.89 -2.77
N PRO A 82 -13.74 -5.97 -2.34
CA PRO A 82 -13.02 -7.14 -1.92
C PRO A 82 -12.08 -7.45 -3.09
N SER A 83 -10.79 -7.21 -2.87
CA SER A 83 -9.79 -7.65 -3.82
C SER A 83 -10.01 -9.14 -3.98
N ASP A 84 -10.13 -9.61 -5.20
CA ASP A 84 -10.28 -11.02 -5.51
C ASP A 84 -8.94 -11.70 -5.21
N LYS A 85 -8.64 -11.77 -3.90
CA LYS A 85 -7.42 -12.39 -3.39
C LYS A 85 -7.60 -13.89 -3.47
N ARG A 86 -6.97 -14.48 -4.47
CA ARG A 86 -6.98 -15.93 -4.63
C ARG A 86 -6.20 -16.59 -3.49
N ALA A 87 -6.77 -17.67 -2.96
CA ALA A 87 -6.09 -18.52 -1.99
C ALA A 87 -5.17 -19.48 -2.75
N TYR A 88 -3.90 -19.50 -2.39
CA TYR A 88 -2.90 -20.43 -2.94
C TYR A 88 -1.82 -20.73 -1.89
N ARG A 89 -1.14 -21.84 -2.07
CA ARG A 89 0.09 -22.16 -1.35
C ARG A 89 1.26 -21.98 -2.30
N LEU A 90 2.24 -21.21 -1.87
CA LEU A 90 3.37 -20.84 -2.74
C LEU A 90 4.18 -22.08 -3.17
N GLU A 91 4.25 -23.09 -2.30
CA GLU A 91 4.95 -24.36 -2.51
C GLU A 91 4.35 -25.17 -3.66
N ASP A 92 3.06 -25.03 -3.91
CA ASP A 92 2.34 -25.76 -4.95
C ASP A 92 2.43 -25.05 -6.32
N LEU A 93 2.99 -23.83 -6.36
CA LEU A 93 3.13 -23.03 -7.57
C LEU A 93 4.52 -23.16 -8.20
N LYS A 94 4.59 -22.87 -9.48
CA LYS A 94 5.84 -22.72 -10.23
C LYS A 94 5.90 -21.34 -10.85
N ALA A 95 7.09 -20.79 -11.07
CA ALA A 95 7.27 -19.51 -11.77
C ALA A 95 7.06 -19.71 -13.30
N ASP A 96 5.83 -20.03 -13.68
CA ASP A 96 5.37 -20.31 -15.05
C ASP A 96 4.19 -19.39 -15.38
N SER A 97 4.08 -18.94 -16.63
CA SER A 97 2.99 -18.08 -17.13
C SER A 97 1.59 -18.65 -16.88
N ARG A 98 1.45 -19.97 -16.82
CA ARG A 98 0.19 -20.66 -16.51
C ARG A 98 -0.38 -20.29 -15.14
N VAL A 99 0.46 -19.99 -14.16
CA VAL A 99 0.03 -19.57 -12.82
C VAL A 99 -0.84 -18.30 -12.88
N MET A 100 -0.46 -17.35 -13.72
CA MET A 100 -1.26 -16.14 -13.90
C MET A 100 -2.60 -16.43 -14.59
N MET A 101 -2.62 -17.38 -15.53
CA MET A 101 -3.85 -17.78 -16.20
C MET A 101 -4.81 -18.52 -15.26
N GLU A 102 -4.29 -19.29 -14.32
CA GLU A 102 -5.08 -20.04 -13.34
C GLU A 102 -5.62 -19.15 -12.22
N LEU A 103 -4.77 -18.27 -11.67
CA LEU A 103 -5.11 -17.48 -10.49
C LEU A 103 -5.73 -16.12 -10.83
N TYR A 104 -5.27 -15.45 -11.88
CA TYR A 104 -5.69 -14.11 -12.27
C TYR A 104 -5.94 -14.00 -13.78
N PRO A 105 -6.87 -14.80 -14.35
CA PRO A 105 -7.13 -14.83 -15.81
C PRO A 105 -7.59 -13.48 -16.34
N GLU A 106 -8.17 -12.62 -15.50
CA GLU A 106 -8.64 -11.29 -15.89
C GLU A 106 -7.55 -10.37 -16.43
N ILE A 107 -6.26 -10.64 -16.16
CA ILE A 107 -5.16 -9.85 -16.72
C ILE A 107 -5.14 -9.89 -18.25
N TYR A 108 -5.58 -11.02 -18.85
CA TYR A 108 -5.64 -11.20 -20.29
C TYR A 108 -6.78 -10.43 -20.96
N SER A 109 -7.71 -9.88 -20.18
CA SER A 109 -8.77 -8.98 -20.67
C SER A 109 -8.35 -7.50 -20.66
N CYS A 110 -7.08 -7.19 -20.40
CA CYS A 110 -6.58 -5.83 -20.38
C CYS A 110 -6.72 -5.16 -21.77
N ILE A 111 -7.42 -4.03 -21.81
CA ILE A 111 -7.64 -3.25 -23.06
C ILE A 111 -6.61 -2.13 -23.26
N GLY A 112 -5.57 -2.05 -22.46
CA GLY A 112 -4.49 -1.06 -22.60
C GLY A 112 -4.90 0.40 -22.31
N CYS A 113 -6.00 0.67 -21.59
CA CYS A 113 -6.52 2.02 -21.37
C CYS A 113 -5.64 2.90 -20.46
N ASN A 114 -4.66 2.35 -19.79
CA ASN A 114 -3.68 3.02 -18.90
C ASN A 114 -4.29 3.76 -17.69
N ALA A 115 -5.56 3.53 -17.36
CA ALA A 115 -6.23 4.16 -16.20
C ALA A 115 -5.55 3.78 -14.88
N CYS A 116 -5.04 2.55 -14.79
CA CYS A 116 -4.33 2.03 -13.63
C CYS A 116 -3.00 2.76 -13.35
N THR A 117 -2.17 2.98 -14.36
CA THR A 117 -0.90 3.72 -14.25
C THR A 117 -1.14 5.20 -13.90
N ARG A 118 -2.07 5.84 -14.62
CA ARG A 118 -2.41 7.26 -14.35
C ARG A 118 -3.00 7.50 -12.97
N GLY A 119 -3.66 6.50 -12.40
CA GLY A 119 -4.26 6.57 -11.07
C GLY A 119 -3.35 6.15 -9.93
N CYS A 120 -2.14 5.68 -10.21
CA CYS A 120 -1.26 5.16 -9.17
C CYS A 120 -0.64 6.30 -8.33
N PRO A 121 -0.88 6.34 -6.99
CA PRO A 121 -0.32 7.39 -6.14
C PRO A 121 1.21 7.26 -5.96
N GLN A 122 1.75 6.06 -6.21
CA GLN A 122 3.19 5.78 -6.16
C GLN A 122 3.89 6.00 -7.52
N GLY A 123 3.17 6.44 -8.54
CA GLY A 123 3.73 6.66 -9.88
C GLY A 123 4.21 5.39 -10.58
N LEU A 124 3.73 4.21 -10.15
CA LEU A 124 4.16 2.93 -10.72
C LEU A 124 3.64 2.74 -12.14
N PRO A 125 4.42 2.10 -13.03
CA PRO A 125 3.99 1.74 -14.38
C PRO A 125 3.09 0.48 -14.33
N VAL A 126 1.88 0.64 -13.78
CA VAL A 126 0.97 -0.48 -13.45
C VAL A 126 0.61 -1.30 -14.70
N MET A 127 0.28 -0.64 -15.80
CA MET A 127 -0.05 -1.34 -17.04
C MET A 127 1.12 -2.19 -17.55
N GLN A 128 2.36 -1.68 -17.41
CA GLN A 128 3.57 -2.38 -17.85
C GLN A 128 3.82 -3.63 -17.00
N TYR A 129 3.69 -3.56 -15.68
CA TYR A 129 3.90 -4.75 -14.86
C TYR A 129 2.80 -5.82 -15.09
N ILE A 130 1.56 -5.42 -15.42
CA ILE A 130 0.54 -6.37 -15.86
C ILE A 130 0.94 -7.03 -17.19
N ALA A 131 1.44 -6.25 -18.16
CA ALA A 131 1.93 -6.79 -19.42
C ALA A 131 3.12 -7.75 -19.23
N SER A 132 3.99 -7.50 -18.26
CA SER A 132 5.07 -8.42 -17.89
C SER A 132 4.51 -9.72 -17.28
N ALA A 133 3.53 -9.61 -16.38
CA ALA A 133 2.84 -10.77 -15.82
C ALA A 133 2.16 -11.63 -16.89
N GLN A 134 1.50 -11.02 -17.87
CA GLN A 134 0.88 -11.73 -19.01
C GLN A 134 1.88 -12.55 -19.82
N ARG A 135 3.10 -12.08 -19.95
CA ARG A 135 4.19 -12.77 -20.67
C ARG A 135 4.92 -13.80 -19.80
N GLY A 136 4.63 -13.89 -18.52
CA GLY A 136 5.35 -14.72 -17.55
C GLY A 136 6.70 -14.15 -17.12
N ASP A 137 6.96 -12.89 -17.42
CA ASP A 137 8.15 -12.17 -16.98
C ASP A 137 7.93 -11.67 -15.54
N PHE A 138 8.08 -12.60 -14.58
CA PHE A 138 7.80 -12.32 -13.18
C PHE A 138 8.87 -11.44 -12.55
N GLU A 139 10.12 -11.53 -13.00
CA GLU A 139 11.20 -10.71 -12.48
C GLU A 139 10.96 -9.23 -12.81
N GLU A 140 10.63 -8.90 -14.04
CA GLU A 140 10.30 -7.54 -14.44
C GLU A 140 8.99 -7.08 -13.80
N CYS A 141 7.97 -7.94 -13.71
CA CYS A 141 6.74 -7.63 -13.00
C CYS A 141 7.00 -7.30 -11.51
N ALA A 142 7.84 -8.09 -10.85
CA ALA A 142 8.24 -7.89 -9.46
C ALA A 142 8.98 -6.57 -9.28
N ARG A 143 9.95 -6.28 -10.15
CA ARG A 143 10.73 -5.04 -10.14
C ARG A 143 9.85 -3.81 -10.31
N LEU A 144 8.98 -3.79 -11.33
CA LEU A 144 8.11 -2.66 -11.63
C LEU A 144 7.00 -2.44 -10.59
N SER A 145 6.60 -3.49 -9.86
CA SER A 145 5.56 -3.42 -8.82
C SER A 145 6.11 -3.35 -7.41
N PHE A 146 7.44 -3.25 -7.21
CA PHE A 146 8.07 -3.41 -5.90
C PHE A 146 7.51 -2.43 -4.86
N ASP A 147 7.41 -1.16 -5.19
CA ASP A 147 6.93 -0.10 -4.29
C ASP A 147 5.39 -0.02 -4.19
N CYS A 148 4.67 -1.08 -4.61
CA CYS A 148 3.22 -1.10 -4.53
C CYS A 148 2.74 -1.23 -3.08
N VAL A 149 2.04 -0.21 -2.60
CA VAL A 149 1.46 -0.15 -1.25
C VAL A 149 0.08 -0.81 -1.13
N GLY A 150 -0.41 -1.47 -2.17
CA GLY A 150 -1.67 -2.22 -2.14
C GLY A 150 -2.94 -1.37 -1.98
N CYS A 151 -2.92 -0.08 -2.31
CA CYS A 151 -4.04 0.85 -2.09
C CYS A 151 -5.32 0.55 -2.90
N GLY A 152 -5.26 -0.30 -3.94
CA GLY A 152 -6.41 -0.73 -4.73
C GLY A 152 -6.96 0.27 -5.75
N ILE A 153 -6.42 1.49 -5.87
CA ILE A 153 -6.92 2.53 -6.79
C ILE A 153 -6.90 2.05 -8.24
N CYS A 154 -5.83 1.41 -8.68
CA CYS A 154 -5.72 0.86 -10.03
C CYS A 154 -6.80 -0.19 -10.32
N MET A 155 -7.13 -1.01 -9.33
CA MET A 155 -8.14 -2.05 -9.39
C MET A 155 -9.55 -1.46 -9.52
N SER A 156 -9.88 -0.46 -8.67
CA SER A 156 -11.19 0.20 -8.67
C SER A 156 -11.51 0.93 -9.98
N ARG A 157 -10.50 1.27 -10.76
CA ARG A 157 -10.62 2.00 -12.04
C ARG A 157 -10.50 1.10 -13.27
N CYS A 158 -10.31 -0.19 -13.08
CA CYS A 158 -10.09 -1.11 -14.18
C CYS A 158 -11.42 -1.61 -14.76
N PRO A 159 -11.72 -1.33 -16.05
CA PRO A 159 -12.93 -1.84 -16.69
C PRO A 159 -12.91 -3.36 -16.87
N ALA A 160 -11.71 -3.98 -16.86
CA ALA A 160 -11.53 -5.43 -16.97
C ALA A 160 -11.50 -6.15 -15.60
N GLY A 161 -11.70 -5.43 -14.49
CA GLY A 161 -11.75 -6.02 -13.15
C GLY A 161 -10.41 -6.61 -12.65
N ILE A 162 -9.27 -6.16 -13.22
CA ILE A 162 -7.96 -6.73 -12.88
C ILE A 162 -7.56 -6.39 -11.45
N SER A 163 -7.13 -7.41 -10.70
CA SER A 163 -6.62 -7.30 -9.34
C SER A 163 -5.11 -6.95 -9.32
N HIS A 164 -4.73 -5.81 -9.92
CA HIS A 164 -3.34 -5.42 -10.14
C HIS A 164 -2.41 -5.59 -8.92
N PRO A 165 -2.75 -5.13 -7.70
CA PRO A 165 -1.86 -5.28 -6.53
C PRO A 165 -1.59 -6.74 -6.20
N MET A 166 -2.58 -7.61 -6.37
CA MET A 166 -2.47 -9.05 -6.07
C MET A 166 -1.60 -9.76 -7.10
N VAL A 167 -1.73 -9.37 -8.37
CA VAL A 167 -0.85 -9.87 -9.47
C VAL A 167 0.61 -9.49 -9.20
N GLY A 168 0.87 -8.23 -8.85
CA GLY A 168 2.21 -7.78 -8.47
C GLY A 168 2.75 -8.51 -7.24
N GLU A 169 1.92 -8.73 -6.21
CA GLU A 169 2.29 -9.48 -5.01
C GLU A 169 2.68 -10.93 -5.36
N LEU A 170 1.87 -11.61 -6.17
CA LEU A 170 2.17 -12.98 -6.60
C LEU A 170 3.47 -13.03 -7.40
N ALA A 171 3.70 -12.10 -8.33
CA ALA A 171 4.93 -12.03 -9.10
C ALA A 171 6.16 -11.86 -8.19
N ARG A 172 6.10 -10.94 -7.21
CA ARG A 172 7.20 -10.75 -6.21
C ARG A 172 7.47 -12.01 -5.40
N ARG A 173 6.42 -12.72 -4.97
CA ARG A 173 6.56 -13.98 -4.22
C ARG A 173 7.19 -15.08 -5.06
N LEU A 174 6.74 -15.25 -6.31
CA LEU A 174 7.31 -16.25 -7.24
C LEU A 174 8.77 -15.94 -7.56
N THR A 175 9.07 -14.67 -7.84
CA THR A 175 10.44 -14.20 -8.11
C THR A 175 11.36 -14.45 -6.91
N GLY A 176 10.94 -14.05 -5.72
CA GLY A 176 11.74 -14.23 -4.51
C GLY A 176 11.95 -15.71 -4.12
N ARG A 177 10.98 -16.57 -4.41
CA ARG A 177 11.07 -18.00 -4.07
C ARG A 177 11.84 -18.82 -5.08
N TYR A 178 11.67 -18.56 -6.39
CA TYR A 178 12.11 -19.49 -7.44
C TYR A 178 13.12 -18.90 -8.43
N VAL A 179 13.23 -17.58 -8.52
CA VAL A 179 14.08 -16.92 -9.51
C VAL A 179 15.32 -16.31 -8.85
N LEU A 180 15.14 -15.56 -7.77
CA LEU A 180 16.26 -14.91 -7.08
C LEU A 180 16.99 -15.90 -6.16
N PRO A 181 18.32 -15.79 -6.04
CA PRO A 181 19.07 -16.56 -5.06
C PRO A 181 18.68 -16.16 -3.64
N PRO A 182 18.68 -17.11 -2.68
CA PRO A 182 18.48 -16.81 -1.27
C PRO A 182 19.51 -15.81 -0.76
N SER A 183 19.07 -14.83 0.02
CA SER A 183 19.94 -13.82 0.59
C SER A 183 20.89 -14.43 1.63
N ALA A 184 22.19 -14.35 1.39
CA ALA A 184 23.21 -14.96 2.24
C ALA A 184 23.18 -14.40 3.68
N HIS A 185 23.03 -13.08 3.84
CA HIS A 185 22.99 -12.44 5.16
C HIS A 185 21.74 -12.80 5.96
N VAL A 186 20.57 -12.97 5.28
CA VAL A 186 19.35 -13.44 5.95
C VAL A 186 19.52 -14.88 6.44
N LYS A 187 20.15 -15.75 5.64
CA LYS A 187 20.43 -17.13 6.03
C LYS A 187 21.32 -17.18 7.27
N VAL A 188 22.38 -16.37 7.32
CA VAL A 188 23.27 -16.28 8.50
C VAL A 188 22.46 -15.77 9.71
N ARG A 189 21.65 -14.73 9.56
CA ARG A 189 20.83 -14.21 10.67
C ARG A 189 19.85 -15.24 11.21
N VAL A 190 19.21 -16.01 10.34
CA VAL A 190 18.30 -17.09 10.77
C VAL A 190 19.07 -18.15 11.58
N GLN A 191 20.27 -18.54 11.12
CA GLN A 191 21.11 -19.49 11.86
C GLN A 191 21.52 -18.98 13.24
N GLU A 192 21.86 -17.69 13.36
CA GLU A 192 22.20 -17.04 14.63
C GLU A 192 20.99 -17.03 15.60
N ILE A 193 19.78 -16.78 15.08
CA ILE A 193 18.54 -16.82 15.88
C ILE A 193 18.25 -18.26 16.33
N GLU A 194 18.32 -19.24 15.43
CA GLU A 194 18.07 -20.65 15.75
C GLU A 194 19.11 -21.20 16.74
N ALA A 195 20.33 -20.67 16.72
CA ALA A 195 21.37 -21.02 17.69
C ALA A 195 21.21 -20.32 19.05
N GLY A 196 20.19 -19.49 19.25
CA GLY A 196 19.94 -18.77 20.50
C GLY A 196 20.92 -17.64 20.78
N GLN A 197 21.64 -17.13 19.77
CA GLN A 197 22.69 -16.11 19.97
C GLN A 197 22.15 -14.81 20.59
N PHE A 198 20.86 -14.53 20.43
CA PHE A 198 20.22 -13.33 20.92
C PHE A 198 19.38 -13.53 22.18
N ASP A 199 19.25 -14.77 22.70
CA ASP A 199 18.35 -15.08 23.81
C ASP A 199 18.82 -14.40 25.11
N ASP A 200 20.09 -14.58 25.50
CA ASP A 200 20.65 -13.95 26.70
C ASP A 200 20.61 -12.41 26.65
N PRO A 201 21.04 -11.73 25.55
CA PRO A 201 20.91 -10.29 25.43
C PRO A 201 19.46 -9.78 25.50
N MET A 202 18.52 -10.52 24.92
CA MET A 202 17.10 -10.17 24.96
C MET A 202 16.54 -10.32 26.38
N GLU A 203 16.87 -11.40 27.07
CA GLU A 203 16.44 -11.62 28.45
C GLU A 203 17.00 -10.56 29.40
N GLN A 204 18.27 -10.21 29.27
CA GLN A 204 18.90 -9.12 30.03
C GLN A 204 18.23 -7.77 29.75
N MET A 205 17.86 -7.49 28.50
CA MET A 205 17.16 -6.25 28.14
C MET A 205 15.76 -6.21 28.76
N MET A 206 15.02 -7.31 28.76
CA MET A 206 13.68 -7.39 29.33
C MET A 206 13.65 -7.22 30.86
N GLN A 207 14.78 -7.45 31.54
CA GLN A 207 14.92 -7.27 32.98
C GLN A 207 15.29 -5.83 33.38
N LYS A 208 15.66 -4.95 32.43
CA LYS A 208 16.06 -3.57 32.69
C LYS A 208 14.86 -2.67 33.05
N PRO A 209 15.06 -1.67 33.92
CA PRO A 209 14.07 -0.62 34.15
C PRO A 209 13.74 0.15 32.86
N VAL A 210 12.53 0.68 32.77
CA VAL A 210 12.06 1.43 31.58
C VAL A 210 12.94 2.63 31.30
N GLU A 211 13.44 3.31 32.33
CA GLU A 211 14.30 4.49 32.23
C GLU A 211 15.64 4.14 31.54
N GLU A 212 16.22 3.01 31.90
CA GLU A 212 17.48 2.52 31.28
C GLU A 212 17.26 2.11 29.83
N ILE A 213 16.13 1.47 29.52
CA ILE A 213 15.77 1.12 28.12
C ILE A 213 15.58 2.38 27.28
N GLN A 214 14.95 3.43 27.85
CA GLN A 214 14.76 4.71 27.16
C GLN A 214 16.11 5.40 26.89
N GLU A 215 17.05 5.35 27.81
CA GLU A 215 18.40 5.90 27.62
C GLU A 215 19.15 5.15 26.53
N LEU A 216 19.13 3.81 26.56
CA LEU A 216 19.73 2.98 25.50
C LEU A 216 19.09 3.25 24.13
N TYR A 217 17.78 3.44 24.08
CA TYR A 217 17.08 3.77 22.83
C TYR A 217 17.51 5.14 22.28
N ASN A 218 17.66 6.14 23.14
CA ASN A 218 18.04 7.50 22.73
C ASN A 218 19.52 7.63 22.34
N THR A 219 20.38 6.76 22.88
CA THR A 219 21.83 6.75 22.61
C THR A 219 22.26 5.78 21.52
N ARG A 220 21.29 5.03 20.93
CA ARG A 220 21.61 4.07 19.87
C ARG A 220 22.21 4.75 18.64
N ASP A 221 23.14 4.08 17.98
CA ASP A 221 23.60 4.46 16.65
C ASP A 221 22.44 4.38 15.64
N ILE A 222 22.09 5.53 15.07
CA ILE A 222 21.09 5.62 14.01
C ILE A 222 21.86 5.84 12.72
N GLU A 223 21.73 4.93 11.77
CA GLU A 223 22.26 5.12 10.42
C GLU A 223 21.70 6.42 9.84
N LYS A 224 22.61 7.28 9.35
CA LYS A 224 22.28 8.58 8.77
C LYS A 224 21.96 8.47 7.30
#